data_b42af8fde2bbcddf3515e86cf6961213
#
_entry.id   b42af8fde2bbcddf3515e86cf6961213
#
_cell.length_a   1.000
_cell.length_b   1.000
_cell.length_c   1.000
_cell.angle_alpha   90.00
_cell.angle_beta   90.00
_cell.angle_gamma   90.00
#
_symmetry.space_group_name_H-M   'P 1'
#
loop_
_entity.id
_entity.type
_entity.pdbx_description
1 polymer ?
#
loop_
_entity_poly.entity_id
_entity_poly.type
_entity_poly.pdbx_seq_one_letter_code
_entity_poly.pdbx_strand_id
1 'polypeptide(L)'
;MNKYLEHFRMSVADAVEYTKYFGIFSNEAELRGEEIGDGNINYIFRVVEDKTGKSVVLKQADKFLRSSGRPLDLDRSRIEAEILKLEGEYAPEFVPEIYRYDDIMCVIVMEDISEYKNLRKELMDGKIFNNFADEISSFLADTLLPTTDLVLDRGEKKDRVKAFINKELCDISECLVFTEPYVNDRNRNIVIPEACFHVA
;
A
#
# COMPACT_ATOMS: atom_id res chain seq x y z
N MET A 1 24.97 8.67 16.25
CA MET A 1 24.22 7.45 16.57
C MET A 1 23.18 7.28 15.48
N ASN A 2 23.08 6.12 14.87
CA ASN A 2 22.13 5.89 13.76
C ASN A 2 20.70 5.81 14.34
N LYS A 3 19.85 6.77 14.02
CA LYS A 3 18.46 6.83 14.53
C LYS A 3 17.55 5.76 13.89
N TYR A 4 17.95 5.18 12.75
CA TYR A 4 17.15 4.18 12.02
C TYR A 4 17.40 2.73 12.49
N LEU A 5 17.99 2.53 13.68
CA LEU A 5 18.16 1.21 14.30
C LEU A 5 16.95 0.80 15.15
N GLU A 6 15.99 1.69 15.33
CA GLU A 6 14.73 1.43 16.03
C GLU A 6 13.59 2.10 15.26
N HIS A 7 12.41 1.45 15.28
CA HIS A 7 11.23 2.00 14.62
C HIS A 7 10.75 3.26 15.32
N PHE A 8 10.60 4.32 14.55
CA PHE A 8 9.89 5.54 14.93
C PHE A 8 9.11 6.10 13.76
N ARG A 9 8.05 6.85 14.03
CA ARG A 9 7.29 7.54 13.00
C ARG A 9 8.09 8.70 12.44
N MET A 10 8.38 8.66 11.14
CA MET A 10 9.12 9.71 10.46
C MET A 10 8.28 10.98 10.30
N SER A 11 8.95 12.12 10.37
CA SER A 11 8.51 13.38 9.81
C SER A 11 8.97 13.51 8.35
N VAL A 12 8.50 14.53 7.65
CA VAL A 12 8.99 14.87 6.30
C VAL A 12 10.52 15.07 6.29
N ALA A 13 11.06 15.73 7.30
CA ALA A 13 12.51 15.94 7.41
C ALA A 13 13.26 14.61 7.60
N ASP A 14 12.70 13.71 8.41
CA ASP A 14 13.28 12.37 8.60
C ASP A 14 13.25 11.55 7.29
N ALA A 15 12.19 11.66 6.50
CA ALA A 15 12.09 10.98 5.21
C ALA A 15 13.15 11.48 4.22
N VAL A 16 13.38 12.79 4.14
CA VAL A 16 14.45 13.37 3.33
C VAL A 16 15.83 12.88 3.79
N GLU A 17 16.09 12.93 5.09
CA GLU A 17 17.37 12.46 5.66
C GLU A 17 17.57 10.96 5.47
N TYR A 18 16.49 10.16 5.58
CA TYR A 18 16.49 8.73 5.31
C TYR A 18 16.99 8.41 3.89
N THR A 19 16.48 9.13 2.89
CA THR A 19 16.89 8.89 1.48
C THR A 19 18.36 9.18 1.25
N LYS A 20 18.94 10.18 1.90
CA LYS A 20 20.37 10.46 1.87
C LYS A 20 21.18 9.39 2.61
N TYR A 21 20.73 9.05 3.82
CA TYR A 21 21.44 8.08 4.67
C TYR A 21 21.57 6.70 4.00
N PHE A 22 20.53 6.25 3.31
CA PHE A 22 20.55 4.97 2.59
C PHE A 22 21.03 5.06 1.14
N GLY A 23 21.57 6.22 0.72
CA GLY A 23 22.20 6.40 -0.59
C GLY A 23 21.23 6.37 -1.77
N ILE A 24 19.93 6.63 -1.54
CA ILE A 24 18.92 6.77 -2.59
C ILE A 24 19.17 8.05 -3.38
N PHE A 25 19.49 9.11 -2.65
CA PHE A 25 20.02 10.36 -3.20
C PHE A 25 21.40 10.66 -2.63
N SER A 26 22.18 11.46 -3.37
CA SER A 26 23.47 11.96 -2.89
C SER A 26 23.30 12.84 -1.65
N ASN A 27 24.33 12.86 -0.78
CA ASN A 27 24.34 13.74 0.40
C ASN A 27 24.32 15.22 0.03
N GLU A 28 24.87 15.59 -1.14
CA GLU A 28 24.91 16.94 -1.65
C GLU A 28 23.64 17.35 -2.39
N ALA A 29 22.73 16.41 -2.64
CA ALA A 29 21.48 16.68 -3.33
C ALA A 29 20.59 17.66 -2.55
N GLU A 30 20.05 18.64 -3.24
CA GLU A 30 18.99 19.52 -2.73
C GLU A 30 17.68 18.79 -2.88
N LEU A 31 17.09 18.40 -1.73
CA LEU A 31 15.90 17.58 -1.69
C LEU A 31 14.74 18.33 -1.06
N ARG A 32 13.59 18.18 -1.65
CA ARG A 32 12.31 18.63 -1.11
C ARG A 32 11.48 17.40 -0.74
N GLY A 33 10.92 17.42 0.46
CA GLY A 33 9.99 16.40 0.93
C GLY A 33 8.60 16.94 1.16
N GLU A 34 7.60 16.10 0.99
CA GLU A 34 6.22 16.38 1.36
C GLU A 34 5.54 15.09 1.86
N GLU A 35 4.59 15.22 2.78
CA GLU A 35 3.68 14.13 3.11
C GLU A 35 2.54 14.13 2.11
N ILE A 36 2.32 13.01 1.42
CA ILE A 36 1.30 12.86 0.40
C ILE A 36 0.23 11.86 0.84
N GLY A 37 -0.98 12.08 0.33
CA GLY A 37 -2.09 11.15 0.53
C GLY A 37 -2.89 11.38 1.81
N ASP A 38 -4.10 10.91 1.73
CA ASP A 38 -5.12 10.85 2.76
C ASP A 38 -5.21 9.44 3.39
N GLY A 39 -4.08 8.70 3.34
CA GLY A 39 -4.00 7.32 3.77
C GLY A 39 -4.41 7.13 5.24
N ASN A 40 -5.38 6.24 5.46
CA ASN A 40 -5.90 5.93 6.79
C ASN A 40 -5.00 4.97 7.58
N ILE A 41 -4.03 4.34 6.93
CA ILE A 41 -3.26 3.22 7.47
C ILE A 41 -1.78 3.58 7.62
N ASN A 42 -1.15 4.08 6.57
CA ASN A 42 0.28 4.33 6.49
C ASN A 42 0.61 5.82 6.32
N TYR A 43 1.84 6.20 6.63
CA TYR A 43 2.41 7.51 6.34
C TYR A 43 3.15 7.43 5.01
N ILE A 44 2.86 8.36 4.11
CA ILE A 44 3.42 8.37 2.77
C ILE A 44 4.13 9.69 2.54
N PHE A 45 5.41 9.61 2.18
CA PHE A 45 6.25 10.76 1.91
C PHE A 45 6.75 10.69 0.47
N ARG A 46 6.73 11.81 -0.21
CA ARG A 46 7.37 12.01 -1.49
C ARG A 46 8.64 12.83 -1.29
N VAL A 47 9.76 12.37 -1.84
CA VAL A 47 11.02 13.10 -1.80
C VAL A 47 11.49 13.33 -3.23
N VAL A 48 11.77 14.59 -3.57
CA VAL A 48 12.12 15.04 -4.91
C VAL A 48 13.47 15.75 -4.87
N GLU A 49 14.34 15.44 -5.80
CA GLU A 49 15.58 16.18 -6.04
C GLU A 49 15.29 17.39 -6.94
N ASP A 50 15.50 18.58 -6.43
CA ASP A 50 15.14 19.82 -7.13
C ASP A 50 15.88 20.02 -8.46
N LYS A 51 17.13 19.56 -8.56
CA LYS A 51 17.96 19.74 -9.73
C LYS A 51 17.60 18.83 -10.91
N THR A 52 17.24 17.59 -10.63
CA THR A 52 16.99 16.56 -11.66
C THR A 52 15.52 16.27 -11.86
N GLY A 53 14.70 16.61 -10.88
CA GLY A 53 13.30 16.21 -10.81
C GLY A 53 13.09 14.72 -10.44
N LYS A 54 14.16 13.97 -10.18
CA LYS A 54 14.03 12.59 -9.69
C LYS A 54 13.28 12.56 -8.37
N SER A 55 12.37 11.61 -8.24
CA SER A 55 11.57 11.45 -7.03
C SER A 55 11.43 9.99 -6.62
N VAL A 56 11.16 9.80 -5.34
CA VAL A 56 10.82 8.51 -4.74
C VAL A 56 9.69 8.69 -3.73
N VAL A 57 8.93 7.63 -3.53
CA VAL A 57 7.91 7.56 -2.49
C VAL A 57 8.38 6.63 -1.37
N LEU A 58 8.25 7.11 -0.13
CA LEU A 58 8.47 6.32 1.08
C LEU A 58 7.11 6.06 1.72
N LYS A 59 6.76 4.79 1.88
CA LYS A 59 5.54 4.35 2.53
C LYS A 59 5.89 3.67 3.85
N GLN A 60 5.58 4.33 4.96
CA GLN A 60 5.88 3.84 6.30
C GLN A 60 4.63 3.29 6.99
N ALA A 61 4.73 2.08 7.50
CA ALA A 61 3.76 1.52 8.43
C ALA A 61 4.06 2.00 9.86
N ASP A 62 3.00 2.27 10.63
CA ASP A 62 3.09 2.54 12.06
C ASP A 62 2.26 1.51 12.84
N LYS A 63 2.55 1.37 14.13
CA LYS A 63 1.89 0.41 15.05
C LYS A 63 0.39 0.66 15.19
N PHE A 64 -0.07 1.86 14.86
CA PHE A 64 -1.45 2.26 15.00
C PHE A 64 -1.99 2.84 13.70
N LEU A 65 -3.24 2.50 13.39
CA LEU A 65 -3.95 3.09 12.27
C LEU A 65 -4.16 4.59 12.50
N ARG A 66 -3.85 5.42 11.52
CA ARG A 66 -4.03 6.90 11.60
C ARG A 66 -5.47 7.30 11.89
N SER A 67 -6.41 6.60 11.26
CA SER A 67 -7.84 6.97 11.32
C SER A 67 -8.53 6.57 12.62
N SER A 68 -8.15 5.43 13.22
CA SER A 68 -8.89 4.83 14.32
C SER A 68 -8.06 4.61 15.59
N GLY A 69 -6.73 4.73 15.51
CA GLY A 69 -5.83 4.41 16.61
C GLY A 69 -5.80 2.91 16.99
N ARG A 70 -6.40 2.02 16.17
CA ARG A 70 -6.31 0.57 16.40
C ARG A 70 -4.89 0.08 16.17
N PRO A 71 -4.38 -0.81 17.02
CA PRO A 71 -3.12 -1.49 16.74
C PRO A 71 -3.25 -2.34 15.48
N LEU A 72 -2.18 -2.41 14.71
CA LEU A 72 -2.08 -3.24 13.53
C LEU A 72 -0.62 -3.67 13.34
N ASP A 73 -0.41 -4.95 13.09
CA ASP A 73 0.91 -5.54 12.94
C ASP A 73 1.70 -4.82 11.83
N LEU A 74 2.96 -4.53 12.14
CA LEU A 74 3.90 -3.88 11.21
C LEU A 74 4.33 -4.79 10.06
N ASP A 75 4.23 -6.12 10.23
CA ASP A 75 4.58 -7.10 9.21
C ASP A 75 3.76 -6.95 7.92
N ARG A 76 2.61 -6.28 7.99
CA ARG A 76 1.84 -5.90 6.79
C ARG A 76 2.65 -5.15 5.75
N SER A 77 3.64 -4.37 6.19
CA SER A 77 4.51 -3.60 5.30
C SER A 77 5.49 -4.50 4.54
N ARG A 78 6.03 -5.53 5.21
CA ARG A 78 6.84 -6.56 4.56
C ARG A 78 6.02 -7.32 3.52
N ILE A 79 4.85 -7.78 3.93
CA ILE A 79 3.94 -8.51 3.03
C ILE A 79 3.61 -7.67 1.79
N GLU A 80 3.28 -6.38 1.96
CA GLU A 80 3.03 -5.48 0.84
C GLU A 80 4.24 -5.35 -0.08
N ALA A 81 5.43 -5.12 0.48
CA ALA A 81 6.65 -4.98 -0.31
C ALA A 81 6.99 -6.25 -1.11
N GLU A 82 6.81 -7.43 -0.50
CA GLU A 82 7.08 -8.71 -1.16
C GLU A 82 6.05 -9.03 -2.24
N ILE A 83 4.76 -8.71 -2.01
CA ILE A 83 3.71 -8.88 -3.02
C ILE A 83 3.95 -7.96 -4.21
N LEU A 84 4.25 -6.67 -3.99
CA LEU A 84 4.56 -5.74 -5.07
C LEU A 84 5.79 -6.17 -5.88
N LYS A 85 6.82 -6.73 -5.24
CA LYS A 85 7.96 -7.31 -5.97
C LYS A 85 7.54 -8.51 -6.80
N LEU A 86 6.73 -9.41 -6.24
CA LEU A 86 6.23 -10.58 -6.94
C LEU A 86 5.36 -10.19 -8.14
N GLU A 87 4.46 -9.23 -7.97
CA GLU A 87 3.63 -8.69 -9.06
C GLU A 87 4.50 -8.02 -10.13
N GLY A 88 5.54 -7.28 -9.73
CA GLY A 88 6.51 -6.68 -10.65
C GLY A 88 7.35 -7.67 -11.45
N GLU A 89 7.48 -8.93 -11.01
CA GLU A 89 8.10 -10.00 -11.80
C GLU A 89 7.23 -10.42 -13.00
N TYR A 90 5.90 -10.34 -12.87
CA TYR A 90 4.95 -10.79 -13.87
C TYR A 90 4.31 -9.65 -14.67
N ALA A 91 4.14 -8.50 -14.08
CA ALA A 91 3.46 -7.34 -14.67
C ALA A 91 4.14 -6.01 -14.26
N PRO A 92 5.41 -5.78 -14.62
CA PRO A 92 6.19 -4.64 -14.15
C PRO A 92 5.63 -3.28 -14.55
N GLU A 93 4.86 -3.22 -15.65
CA GLU A 93 4.22 -1.98 -16.12
C GLU A 93 2.98 -1.57 -15.32
N PHE A 94 2.46 -2.44 -14.45
CA PHE A 94 1.23 -2.20 -13.68
C PHE A 94 1.47 -1.89 -12.21
N VAL A 95 2.69 -2.07 -11.71
CA VAL A 95 3.03 -1.84 -10.30
C VAL A 95 4.28 -0.97 -10.17
N PRO A 96 4.38 -0.15 -9.11
CA PRO A 96 5.58 0.65 -8.88
C PRO A 96 6.79 -0.23 -8.57
N GLU A 97 7.94 0.13 -9.09
CA GLU A 97 9.20 -0.54 -8.74
C GLU A 97 9.54 -0.34 -7.27
N ILE A 98 9.90 -1.43 -6.58
CA ILE A 98 10.33 -1.39 -5.18
C ILE A 98 11.86 -1.31 -5.13
N TYR A 99 12.37 -0.16 -4.73
CA TYR A 99 13.81 0.07 -4.63
C TYR A 99 14.40 -0.52 -3.35
N ARG A 100 13.66 -0.44 -2.24
CA ARG A 100 14.11 -0.91 -0.93
C ARG A 100 12.94 -1.20 0.00
N TYR A 101 13.08 -2.23 0.82
CA TYR A 101 12.30 -2.43 2.02
C TYR A 101 13.22 -2.40 3.25
N ASP A 102 12.79 -1.71 4.30
CA ASP A 102 13.48 -1.63 5.59
C ASP A 102 12.56 -2.21 6.67
N ASP A 103 12.96 -3.35 7.21
CA ASP A 103 12.21 -4.12 8.20
C ASP A 103 12.21 -3.48 9.60
N ILE A 104 13.26 -2.69 9.91
CA ILE A 104 13.35 -1.97 11.20
C ILE A 104 12.40 -0.77 11.19
N MET A 105 12.50 0.05 10.16
CA MET A 105 11.68 1.25 10.02
C MET A 105 10.30 0.98 9.44
N CYS A 106 10.04 -0.26 8.95
CA CYS A 106 8.84 -0.67 8.24
C CYS A 106 8.49 0.29 7.09
N VAL A 107 9.50 0.60 6.28
CA VAL A 107 9.43 1.56 5.17
C VAL A 107 9.67 0.83 3.85
N ILE A 108 8.76 1.05 2.92
CA ILE A 108 8.92 0.70 1.52
C ILE A 108 9.37 1.97 0.78
N VAL A 109 10.51 1.91 0.11
CA VAL A 109 10.95 2.94 -0.84
C VAL A 109 10.64 2.44 -2.23
N MET A 110 9.83 3.19 -2.96
CA MET A 110 9.32 2.78 -4.26
C MET A 110 9.33 3.93 -5.27
N GLU A 111 9.08 3.56 -6.51
CA GLU A 111 8.87 4.48 -7.61
C GLU A 111 7.76 5.50 -7.31
N ASP A 112 7.99 6.74 -7.73
CA ASP A 112 6.99 7.79 -7.68
C ASP A 112 6.13 7.76 -8.95
N ILE A 113 4.90 7.33 -8.79
CA ILE A 113 3.90 7.22 -9.86
C ILE A 113 2.96 8.44 -9.92
N SER A 114 3.40 9.60 -9.44
CA SER A 114 2.57 10.83 -9.35
C SER A 114 2.13 11.39 -10.71
N GLU A 115 2.69 10.91 -11.80
CA GLU A 115 2.22 11.22 -13.17
C GLU A 115 0.86 10.57 -13.48
N TYR A 116 0.53 9.48 -12.79
CA TYR A 116 -0.76 8.83 -12.92
C TYR A 116 -1.83 9.48 -12.04
N LYS A 117 -3.06 9.38 -12.48
CA LYS A 117 -4.22 9.91 -11.75
C LYS A 117 -4.87 8.84 -10.90
N ASN A 118 -5.43 9.26 -9.78
CA ASN A 118 -6.17 8.34 -8.92
C ASN A 118 -7.48 7.91 -9.59
N LEU A 119 -7.59 6.62 -9.94
CA LEU A 119 -8.74 6.06 -10.65
C LEU A 119 -10.07 6.34 -9.94
N ARG A 120 -10.11 6.26 -8.60
CA ARG A 120 -11.33 6.55 -7.84
C ARG A 120 -11.83 7.98 -8.09
N LYS A 121 -10.93 8.96 -8.10
CA LYS A 121 -11.29 10.36 -8.37
C LYS A 121 -11.80 10.53 -9.79
N GLU A 122 -11.12 9.94 -10.76
CA GLU A 122 -11.51 10.01 -12.17
C GLU A 122 -12.88 9.35 -12.42
N LEU A 123 -13.18 8.23 -11.75
CA LEU A 123 -14.50 7.58 -11.83
C LEU A 123 -15.59 8.41 -11.16
N MET A 124 -15.31 9.05 -10.02
CA MET A 124 -16.25 9.96 -9.36
C MET A 124 -16.57 11.20 -10.22
N ASP A 125 -15.60 11.63 -11.05
CA ASP A 125 -15.78 12.71 -12.04
C ASP A 125 -16.50 12.24 -13.32
N GLY A 126 -16.98 10.98 -13.35
CA GLY A 126 -17.77 10.42 -14.46
C GLY A 126 -16.94 10.03 -15.68
N LYS A 127 -15.63 9.88 -15.56
CA LYS A 127 -14.78 9.45 -16.67
C LYS A 127 -14.98 7.99 -17.02
N ILE A 128 -15.00 7.70 -18.32
CA ILE A 128 -15.11 6.35 -18.88
C ILE A 128 -13.74 5.95 -19.44
N PHE A 129 -13.29 4.77 -19.06
CA PHE A 129 -12.04 4.16 -19.53
C PHE A 129 -12.37 2.92 -20.35
N ASN A 130 -12.30 3.04 -21.66
CA ASN A 130 -12.75 1.98 -22.59
C ASN A 130 -11.94 0.68 -22.47
N ASN A 131 -10.65 0.77 -22.16
CA ASN A 131 -9.75 -0.39 -22.07
C ASN A 131 -9.59 -0.92 -20.64
N PHE A 132 -10.26 -0.31 -19.64
CA PHE A 132 -10.04 -0.65 -18.23
C PHE A 132 -10.29 -2.12 -17.92
N ALA A 133 -11.36 -2.70 -18.48
CA ALA A 133 -11.70 -4.10 -18.25
C ALA A 133 -10.63 -5.05 -18.82
N ASP A 134 -10.11 -4.75 -19.99
CA ASP A 134 -9.08 -5.56 -20.64
C ASP A 134 -7.74 -5.45 -19.89
N GLU A 135 -7.33 -4.24 -19.53
CA GLU A 135 -6.09 -3.99 -18.79
C GLU A 135 -6.10 -4.62 -17.40
N ILE A 136 -7.18 -4.45 -16.62
CA ILE A 136 -7.28 -5.04 -15.28
C ILE A 136 -7.39 -6.57 -15.33
N SER A 137 -8.09 -7.13 -16.34
CA SER A 137 -8.18 -8.58 -16.49
C SER A 137 -6.86 -9.21 -16.91
N SER A 138 -6.08 -8.55 -17.76
CA SER A 138 -4.72 -8.96 -18.10
C SER A 138 -3.82 -8.94 -16.87
N PHE A 139 -3.78 -7.83 -16.13
CA PHE A 139 -3.02 -7.73 -14.89
C PHE A 139 -3.36 -8.85 -13.90
N LEU A 140 -4.66 -9.10 -13.67
CA LEU A 140 -5.10 -10.16 -12.77
C LEU A 140 -4.70 -11.56 -13.28
N ALA A 141 -4.78 -11.81 -14.58
CA ALA A 141 -4.36 -13.08 -15.16
C ALA A 141 -2.84 -13.28 -15.03
N ASP A 142 -2.05 -12.26 -15.36
CA ASP A 142 -0.60 -12.31 -15.37
C ASP A 142 -0.02 -12.45 -13.95
N THR A 143 -0.63 -11.85 -12.94
CA THR A 143 -0.15 -11.90 -11.55
C THR A 143 -0.72 -13.08 -10.77
N LEU A 144 -1.98 -13.46 -10.98
CA LEU A 144 -2.63 -14.51 -10.19
C LEU A 144 -2.38 -15.91 -10.76
N LEU A 145 -2.42 -16.11 -12.08
CA LEU A 145 -2.27 -17.45 -12.68
C LEU A 145 -0.94 -18.12 -12.29
N PRO A 146 0.22 -17.43 -12.34
CA PRO A 146 1.50 -18.03 -11.97
C PRO A 146 1.59 -18.48 -10.50
N THR A 147 0.73 -17.94 -9.63
CA THR A 147 0.70 -18.27 -8.20
C THR A 147 -0.33 -19.34 -7.84
N THR A 148 -1.04 -19.90 -8.82
CA THR A 148 -2.01 -20.97 -8.62
C THR A 148 -1.38 -22.37 -8.61
N ASP A 149 -2.11 -23.38 -8.12
CA ASP A 149 -1.71 -24.80 -8.17
C ASP A 149 -1.60 -25.34 -9.61
N LEU A 150 -2.00 -24.58 -10.63
CA LEU A 150 -1.85 -24.96 -12.04
C LEU A 150 -0.42 -24.75 -12.55
N VAL A 151 0.30 -23.81 -11.96
CA VAL A 151 1.64 -23.40 -12.42
C VAL A 151 2.67 -23.62 -11.33
N LEU A 152 2.39 -23.17 -10.11
CA LEU A 152 3.31 -23.21 -9.00
C LEU A 152 3.36 -24.58 -8.34
N ASP A 153 4.55 -25.02 -7.92
CA ASP A 153 4.67 -26.22 -7.09
C ASP A 153 3.84 -26.12 -5.81
N ARG A 154 3.18 -27.23 -5.45
CA ARG A 154 2.26 -27.25 -4.30
C ARG A 154 2.94 -26.97 -2.96
N GLY A 155 4.21 -27.37 -2.82
CA GLY A 155 5.00 -27.08 -1.63
C GLY A 155 5.33 -25.61 -1.54
N GLU A 156 5.87 -25.06 -2.62
CA GLU A 156 6.19 -23.63 -2.75
C GLU A 156 4.96 -22.74 -2.52
N LYS A 157 3.81 -23.09 -3.10
CA LYS A 157 2.57 -22.35 -2.85
C LYS A 157 2.20 -22.28 -1.37
N LYS A 158 2.31 -23.40 -0.64
CA LYS A 158 2.02 -23.43 0.79
C LYS A 158 2.96 -22.56 1.60
N ASP A 159 4.24 -22.51 1.21
CA ASP A 159 5.24 -21.67 1.87
C ASP A 159 4.93 -20.17 1.58
N ARG A 160 4.58 -19.81 0.36
CA ARG A 160 4.14 -18.45 0.01
C ARG A 160 2.87 -18.05 0.75
N VAL A 161 1.85 -18.91 0.79
CA VAL A 161 0.63 -18.65 1.56
C VAL A 161 0.96 -18.38 3.03
N LYS A 162 1.82 -19.20 3.63
CA LYS A 162 2.26 -19.01 5.01
C LYS A 162 3.01 -17.69 5.22
N ALA A 163 3.87 -17.31 4.27
CA ALA A 163 4.66 -16.08 4.34
C ALA A 163 3.80 -14.81 4.21
N PHE A 164 2.66 -14.89 3.51
CA PHE A 164 1.80 -13.74 3.21
C PHE A 164 0.52 -13.66 4.04
N ILE A 165 0.37 -14.52 5.05
CA ILE A 165 -0.78 -14.44 5.96
C ILE A 165 -0.73 -13.13 6.75
N ASN A 166 -1.70 -12.25 6.49
CA ASN A 166 -1.92 -11.03 7.26
C ASN A 166 -3.18 -11.17 8.12
N LYS A 167 -3.06 -11.89 9.23
CA LYS A 167 -4.20 -12.27 10.07
C LYS A 167 -4.98 -11.06 10.58
N GLU A 168 -4.29 -10.06 11.10
CA GLU A 168 -4.96 -8.88 11.68
C GLU A 168 -5.72 -8.07 10.63
N LEU A 169 -5.14 -7.90 9.45
CA LEU A 169 -5.81 -7.19 8.36
C LEU A 169 -6.99 -8.00 7.82
N CYS A 170 -6.88 -9.32 7.74
CA CYS A 170 -7.99 -10.20 7.40
C CYS A 170 -9.13 -10.08 8.41
N ASP A 171 -8.83 -10.20 9.71
CA ASP A 171 -9.82 -10.09 10.79
C ASP A 171 -10.54 -8.72 10.77
N ILE A 172 -9.80 -7.63 10.51
CA ILE A 172 -10.38 -6.29 10.37
C ILE A 172 -11.28 -6.21 9.14
N SER A 173 -10.83 -6.70 7.99
CA SER A 173 -11.59 -6.65 6.74
C SER A 173 -12.86 -7.49 6.82
N GLU A 174 -12.77 -8.70 7.37
CA GLU A 174 -13.90 -9.59 7.58
C GLU A 174 -14.94 -8.94 8.50
N CYS A 175 -14.49 -8.34 9.60
CA CYS A 175 -15.36 -7.62 10.51
C CYS A 175 -16.09 -6.45 9.82
N LEU A 176 -15.35 -5.62 9.06
CA LEU A 176 -15.90 -4.43 8.42
C LEU A 176 -16.82 -4.75 7.23
N VAL A 177 -16.58 -5.87 6.53
CA VAL A 177 -17.33 -6.23 5.31
C VAL A 177 -18.47 -7.19 5.61
N PHE A 178 -18.24 -8.21 6.44
CA PHE A 178 -19.17 -9.32 6.63
C PHE A 178 -19.93 -9.29 7.96
N THR A 179 -19.50 -8.49 8.94
CA THR A 179 -20.14 -8.45 10.26
C THR A 179 -20.82 -7.10 10.53
N GLU A 180 -20.05 -6.03 10.57
CA GLU A 180 -20.54 -4.71 10.99
C GLU A 180 -21.67 -4.13 10.11
N PRO A 181 -21.73 -4.35 8.78
CA PRO A 181 -22.87 -3.87 8.00
C PRO A 181 -24.21 -4.50 8.37
N TYR A 182 -24.18 -5.70 8.94
CA TYR A 182 -25.38 -6.48 9.29
C TYR A 182 -25.71 -6.43 10.79
N VAL A 183 -24.72 -6.13 11.63
CA VAL A 183 -24.86 -6.13 13.09
C VAL A 183 -24.38 -4.80 13.63
N ASN A 184 -25.28 -3.95 14.10
CA ASN A 184 -24.96 -2.59 14.54
C ASN A 184 -24.58 -2.52 16.03
N ASP A 185 -23.82 -3.48 16.53
CA ASP A 185 -23.42 -3.56 17.95
C ASP A 185 -22.61 -2.34 18.41
N ARG A 186 -21.90 -1.71 17.48
CA ARG A 186 -21.07 -0.55 17.77
C ARG A 186 -21.69 0.79 17.42
N ASN A 187 -22.96 0.79 16.99
CA ASN A 187 -23.73 1.98 16.58
C ASN A 187 -22.99 2.86 15.56
N ARG A 188 -22.28 2.22 14.61
CA ARG A 188 -21.54 2.92 13.54
C ARG A 188 -22.26 2.93 12.21
N ASN A 189 -23.31 2.14 12.06
CA ASN A 189 -24.09 2.06 10.83
C ASN A 189 -25.04 3.25 10.71
N ILE A 190 -25.05 3.88 9.55
CA ILE A 190 -26.07 4.86 9.19
C ILE A 190 -27.24 4.10 8.60
N VAL A 191 -28.35 4.06 9.33
CA VAL A 191 -29.58 3.44 8.85
C VAL A 191 -30.44 4.52 8.20
N ILE A 192 -30.75 4.35 6.92
CA ILE A 192 -31.69 5.19 6.18
C ILE A 192 -33.00 4.42 6.14
N PRO A 193 -34.03 4.83 6.94
CA PRO A 193 -35.28 4.06 7.07
C PRO A 193 -35.99 3.84 5.73
N GLU A 194 -35.90 4.81 4.83
CA GLU A 194 -36.56 4.77 3.52
C GLU A 194 -35.91 3.72 2.59
N ALA A 195 -34.64 3.36 2.80
CA ALA A 195 -33.97 2.34 2.02
C ALA A 195 -34.40 0.90 2.37
N CYS A 196 -35.00 0.70 3.55
CA CYS A 196 -35.45 -0.61 4.00
C CYS A 196 -36.68 -1.12 3.23
N PHE A 197 -37.37 -0.27 2.47
CA PHE A 197 -38.59 -0.64 1.73
C PHE A 197 -38.34 -1.12 0.28
N HIS A 198 -37.11 -1.16 -0.16
CA HIS A 198 -36.77 -1.58 -1.52
C HIS A 198 -36.16 -2.99 -1.62
N VAL A 199 -36.14 -3.73 -0.52
CA VAL A 199 -35.68 -5.12 -0.47
C VAL A 199 -36.90 -6.01 -0.17
N ALA A 200 -37.75 -6.20 -1.18
CA ALA A 200 -38.82 -7.18 -1.19
C ALA A 200 -38.81 -7.94 -2.51
#